data_0cf0477593732f280f4978a60c7f54b7
#
_entry.id   0cf0477593732f280f4978a60c7f54b7
#
_cell.length_a   1.000
_cell.length_b   1.000
_cell.length_c   1.000
_cell.angle_alpha   90.00
_cell.angle_beta   90.00
_cell.angle_gamma   90.00
#
_symmetry.space_group_name_H-M   'P 1'
#
loop_
_entity.id
_entity.type
_entity.pdbx_description
1 polymer ?
#
loop_
_entity_poly.entity_id
_entity_poly.type
_entity_poly.pdbx_seq_one_letter_code
_entity_poly.pdbx_strand_id
1 'polypeptide(L)'
;GLLIFGMFVVMLYTATGRASWAIAGVGLAVAGAFIASKTLTYVGWRFANWLDAFNPEIIERSGGSYQLVQGIFGLAQGGLIGTGLGQGRPWLTPLSQSDYILPSLGEELGLIGVFAILCLYMVFVSRGIRIGLAGQDDFGKLLATGLAFTIALQVFIMVGGVTRVIPLTGLTTPFLAAGGSSLIANWLIVAILLRLSDGVRSSPRVVIG
;
A
#
# COMPACT_ATOMS: atom_id res chain seq x y z
N GLY A 1 -1.85 -3.94 11.97
CA GLY A 1 -0.54 -4.32 12.54
C GLY A 1 0.61 -4.15 11.55
N LEU A 2 0.54 -4.74 10.34
CA LEU A 2 1.66 -4.79 9.38
C LEU A 2 2.17 -3.39 8.96
N LEU A 3 1.28 -2.42 8.70
CA LEU A 3 1.66 -1.04 8.37
C LEU A 3 2.44 -0.36 9.51
N ILE A 4 1.91 -0.45 10.73
CA ILE A 4 2.54 0.17 11.91
C ILE A 4 3.91 -0.46 12.17
N PHE A 5 3.99 -1.79 12.07
CA PHE A 5 5.24 -2.52 12.25
C PHE A 5 6.26 -2.15 11.16
N GLY A 6 5.85 -2.12 9.89
CA GLY A 6 6.72 -1.74 8.78
C GLY A 6 7.22 -0.29 8.91
N MET A 7 6.34 0.65 9.29
CA MET A 7 6.71 2.03 9.57
C MET A 7 7.75 2.10 10.70
N PHE A 8 7.54 1.38 11.81
CA PHE A 8 8.47 1.33 12.94
C PHE A 8 9.86 0.84 12.51
N VAL A 9 9.92 -0.25 11.73
CA VAL A 9 11.19 -0.81 11.25
C VAL A 9 11.95 0.20 10.38
N VAL A 10 11.24 0.90 9.48
CA VAL A 10 11.88 1.91 8.62
C VAL A 10 12.33 3.13 9.41
N MET A 11 11.52 3.61 10.34
CA MET A 11 11.93 4.71 11.22
C MET A 11 13.16 4.33 12.05
N LEU A 12 13.22 3.10 12.58
CA LEU A 12 14.37 2.60 13.31
C LEU A 12 15.63 2.52 12.42
N TYR A 13 15.48 2.06 11.18
CA TYR A 13 16.56 2.09 10.20
C TYR A 13 17.02 3.53 9.90
N THR A 14 16.08 4.43 9.65
CA THR A 14 16.39 5.84 9.34
C THR A 14 17.09 6.54 10.51
N ALA A 15 16.69 6.24 11.75
CA ALA A 15 17.28 6.82 12.96
C ALA A 15 18.66 6.26 13.28
N THR A 16 18.90 4.97 13.03
CA THR A 16 20.14 4.29 13.45
C THR A 16 21.17 4.12 12.35
N GLY A 17 20.75 4.22 11.07
CA GLY A 17 21.59 3.93 9.90
C GLY A 17 22.01 2.46 9.76
N ARG A 18 21.49 1.55 10.59
CA ARG A 18 21.91 0.14 10.63
C ARG A 18 20.92 -0.76 9.90
N ALA A 19 21.34 -1.31 8.77
CA ALA A 19 20.53 -2.26 7.98
C ALA A 19 20.14 -3.53 8.76
N SER A 20 20.89 -3.90 9.81
CA SER A 20 20.57 -5.04 10.66
C SER A 20 19.18 -4.96 11.30
N TRP A 21 18.71 -3.76 11.64
CA TRP A 21 17.36 -3.56 12.17
C TRP A 21 16.27 -3.83 11.13
N ALA A 22 16.49 -3.42 9.88
CA ALA A 22 15.56 -3.72 8.80
C ALA A 22 15.49 -5.23 8.51
N ILE A 23 16.64 -5.91 8.48
CA ILE A 23 16.73 -7.37 8.27
C ILE A 23 16.05 -8.11 9.43
N ALA A 24 16.34 -7.73 10.69
CA ALA A 24 15.70 -8.32 11.85
C ALA A 24 14.17 -8.08 11.84
N GLY A 25 13.73 -6.89 11.46
CA GLY A 25 12.30 -6.55 11.33
C GLY A 25 11.61 -7.42 10.28
N VAL A 26 12.17 -7.57 9.09
CA VAL A 26 11.63 -8.45 8.05
C VAL A 26 11.60 -9.90 8.54
N GLY A 27 12.67 -10.39 9.18
CA GLY A 27 12.70 -11.73 9.76
C GLY A 27 11.61 -11.96 10.80
N LEU A 28 11.40 -11.00 11.71
CA LEU A 28 10.32 -11.05 12.70
C LEU A 28 8.93 -10.99 12.06
N ALA A 29 8.74 -10.19 11.01
CA ALA A 29 7.48 -10.13 10.28
C ALA A 29 7.14 -11.47 9.63
N VAL A 30 8.11 -12.10 8.96
CA VAL A 30 7.94 -13.41 8.31
C VAL A 30 7.67 -14.50 9.36
N ALA A 31 8.46 -14.55 10.43
CA ALA A 31 8.26 -15.51 11.52
C ALA A 31 6.90 -15.31 12.20
N GLY A 32 6.53 -14.08 12.50
CA GLY A 32 5.22 -13.74 13.07
C GLY A 32 4.06 -14.11 12.16
N ALA A 33 4.16 -13.85 10.86
CA ALA A 33 3.15 -14.24 9.87
C ALA A 33 3.00 -15.78 9.79
N PHE A 34 4.12 -16.50 9.81
CA PHE A 34 4.12 -17.97 9.82
C PHE A 34 3.46 -18.54 11.09
N ILE A 35 3.84 -18.04 12.27
CA ILE A 35 3.22 -18.45 13.53
C ILE A 35 1.73 -18.12 13.52
N ALA A 36 1.36 -16.89 13.13
CA ALA A 36 -0.03 -16.47 13.06
C ALA A 36 -0.87 -17.31 12.09
N SER A 37 -0.28 -17.77 10.97
CA SER A 37 -0.97 -18.65 10.02
C SER A 37 -1.32 -20.01 10.60
N LYS A 38 -0.55 -20.48 11.59
CA LYS A 38 -0.78 -21.77 12.27
C LYS A 38 -1.68 -21.64 13.50
N THR A 39 -1.68 -20.49 14.16
CA THR A 39 -2.41 -20.28 15.43
C THR A 39 -3.76 -19.59 15.23
N LEU A 40 -3.89 -18.71 14.25
CA LEU A 40 -5.09 -17.92 13.99
C LEU A 40 -5.79 -18.42 12.71
N THR A 41 -6.95 -19.03 12.87
CA THR A 41 -7.76 -19.61 11.77
C THR A 41 -8.00 -18.59 10.66
N TYR A 42 -8.29 -17.33 10.98
CA TYR A 42 -8.52 -16.28 10.01
C TYR A 42 -7.26 -15.98 9.16
N VAL A 43 -6.08 -15.99 9.77
CA VAL A 43 -4.81 -15.77 9.05
C VAL A 43 -4.50 -17.00 8.19
N GLY A 44 -4.71 -18.21 8.72
CA GLY A 44 -4.56 -19.46 7.98
C GLY A 44 -5.42 -19.49 6.71
N TRP A 45 -6.68 -19.03 6.79
CA TRP A 45 -7.56 -18.93 5.62
C TRP A 45 -7.04 -17.94 4.57
N ARG A 46 -6.47 -16.80 4.97
CA ARG A 46 -5.86 -15.86 4.03
C ARG A 46 -4.67 -16.45 3.29
N PHE A 47 -3.86 -17.26 3.97
CA PHE A 47 -2.77 -17.99 3.34
C PHE A 47 -3.29 -19.07 2.38
N ALA A 48 -4.32 -19.83 2.76
CA ALA A 48 -4.95 -20.82 1.88
C ALA A 48 -5.54 -20.17 0.62
N ASN A 49 -6.29 -19.06 0.79
CA ASN A 49 -6.85 -18.28 -0.31
C ASN A 49 -5.76 -17.72 -1.25
N TRP A 50 -4.58 -17.41 -0.72
CA TRP A 50 -3.47 -16.89 -1.49
C TRP A 50 -2.73 -17.99 -2.25
N LEU A 51 -2.47 -19.13 -1.62
CA LEU A 51 -1.71 -20.24 -2.21
C LEU A 51 -2.52 -20.96 -3.30
N ASP A 52 -3.80 -21.20 -3.06
CA ASP A 52 -4.66 -21.98 -3.94
C ASP A 52 -5.98 -21.23 -4.26
N ALA A 53 -5.82 -20.01 -4.77
CA ALA A 53 -6.94 -19.08 -5.01
C ALA A 53 -7.97 -19.59 -6.02
N PHE A 54 -7.57 -20.43 -6.97
CA PHE A 54 -8.41 -20.92 -8.05
C PHE A 54 -9.09 -22.26 -7.74
N ASN A 55 -8.90 -22.82 -6.55
CA ASN A 55 -9.58 -24.04 -6.13
C ASN A 55 -11.08 -23.78 -5.94
N PRO A 56 -11.97 -24.52 -6.63
CA PRO A 56 -13.42 -24.32 -6.55
C PRO A 56 -13.95 -24.36 -5.11
N GLU A 57 -13.46 -25.27 -4.28
CA GLU A 57 -13.86 -25.38 -2.87
C GLU A 57 -13.50 -24.14 -2.05
N ILE A 58 -12.38 -23.50 -2.38
CA ILE A 58 -11.92 -22.28 -1.72
C ILE A 58 -12.69 -21.06 -2.24
N ILE A 59 -13.00 -21.02 -3.54
CA ILE A 59 -13.78 -19.95 -4.15
C ILE A 59 -15.18 -19.87 -3.54
N GLU A 60 -15.86 -21.00 -3.41
CA GLU A 60 -17.24 -21.07 -2.95
C GLU A 60 -17.40 -20.93 -1.43
N ARG A 61 -16.31 -21.09 -0.67
CA ARG A 61 -16.34 -20.99 0.78
C ARG A 61 -16.62 -19.55 1.22
N SER A 62 -17.43 -19.39 2.29
CA SER A 62 -17.61 -18.09 2.95
C SER A 62 -16.26 -17.52 3.43
N GLY A 63 -15.91 -16.31 2.96
CA GLY A 63 -14.57 -15.71 3.18
C GLY A 63 -13.45 -16.35 2.34
N GLY A 64 -13.81 -17.05 1.27
CA GLY A 64 -12.88 -17.68 0.33
C GLY A 64 -12.23 -16.70 -0.64
N SER A 65 -11.72 -17.24 -1.74
CA SER A 65 -10.94 -16.49 -2.73
C SER A 65 -11.76 -15.84 -3.84
N TYR A 66 -13.10 -15.95 -3.81
CA TYR A 66 -13.99 -15.43 -4.87
C TYR A 66 -13.67 -13.99 -5.27
N GLN A 67 -13.54 -13.12 -4.28
CA GLN A 67 -13.21 -11.69 -4.49
C GLN A 67 -11.85 -11.50 -5.18
N LEU A 68 -10.84 -12.27 -4.77
CA LEU A 68 -9.50 -12.22 -5.36
C LEU A 68 -9.53 -12.69 -6.82
N VAL A 69 -10.22 -13.79 -7.10
CA VAL A 69 -10.36 -14.36 -8.44
C VAL A 69 -11.09 -13.38 -9.36
N GLN A 70 -12.21 -12.79 -8.92
CA GLN A 70 -12.94 -11.79 -9.70
C GLN A 70 -12.08 -10.54 -9.97
N GLY A 71 -11.32 -10.06 -8.99
CA GLY A 71 -10.40 -8.94 -9.20
C GLY A 71 -9.31 -9.24 -10.22
N ILE A 72 -8.75 -10.46 -10.22
CA ILE A 72 -7.75 -10.88 -11.22
C ILE A 72 -8.39 -10.96 -12.62
N PHE A 73 -9.61 -11.48 -12.73
CA PHE A 73 -10.32 -11.52 -14.02
C PHE A 73 -10.64 -10.11 -14.53
N GLY A 74 -11.07 -9.18 -13.66
CA GLY A 74 -11.25 -7.79 -14.03
C GLY A 74 -9.98 -7.16 -14.60
N LEU A 75 -8.84 -7.32 -13.91
CA LEU A 75 -7.53 -6.87 -14.41
C LEU A 75 -7.18 -7.49 -15.77
N ALA A 76 -7.42 -8.79 -15.93
CA ALA A 76 -7.15 -9.50 -17.18
C ALA A 76 -8.05 -9.00 -18.32
N GLN A 77 -9.32 -8.72 -18.05
CA GLN A 77 -10.28 -8.20 -19.03
C GLN A 77 -9.93 -6.79 -19.51
N GLY A 78 -9.36 -5.95 -18.61
CA GLY A 78 -8.90 -4.61 -18.98
C GLY A 78 -7.73 -4.61 -19.96
N GLY A 79 -6.90 -5.65 -19.99
CA GLY A 79 -5.76 -5.74 -20.89
C GLY A 79 -4.82 -4.53 -20.75
N LEU A 80 -4.28 -4.05 -21.88
CA LEU A 80 -3.35 -2.92 -21.88
C LEU A 80 -4.05 -1.56 -21.79
N ILE A 81 -5.17 -1.37 -22.50
CA ILE A 81 -5.81 -0.06 -22.71
C ILE A 81 -7.05 0.11 -21.83
N GLY A 82 -7.63 -0.98 -21.37
CA GLY A 82 -8.88 -1.00 -20.63
C GLY A 82 -10.11 -1.16 -21.52
N THR A 83 -11.25 -1.42 -20.88
CA THR A 83 -12.56 -1.50 -21.54
C THR A 83 -13.16 -0.12 -21.81
N GLY A 84 -12.67 0.92 -21.17
CA GLY A 84 -13.19 2.29 -21.18
C GLY A 84 -13.87 2.66 -19.87
N LEU A 85 -13.84 3.94 -19.50
CA LEU A 85 -14.46 4.47 -18.29
C LEU A 85 -15.98 4.19 -18.30
N GLY A 86 -16.45 3.56 -17.23
CA GLY A 86 -17.86 3.18 -17.08
C GLY A 86 -18.30 1.99 -17.94
N GLN A 87 -17.38 1.34 -18.68
CA GLN A 87 -17.66 0.15 -19.50
C GLN A 87 -17.22 -1.16 -18.81
N GLY A 88 -16.53 -1.06 -17.68
CA GLY A 88 -16.18 -2.19 -16.83
C GLY A 88 -17.40 -2.77 -16.10
N ARG A 89 -17.19 -3.88 -15.41
CA ARG A 89 -18.19 -4.57 -14.59
C ARG A 89 -17.74 -4.68 -13.13
N PRO A 90 -17.39 -3.55 -12.46
CA PRO A 90 -16.84 -3.58 -11.11
C PRO A 90 -17.79 -4.20 -10.08
N TRP A 91 -19.10 -4.23 -10.36
CA TRP A 91 -20.10 -4.87 -9.48
C TRP A 91 -19.94 -6.40 -9.36
N LEU A 92 -19.22 -7.05 -10.28
CA LEU A 92 -18.91 -8.48 -10.18
C LEU A 92 -17.87 -8.76 -9.07
N THR A 93 -17.07 -7.78 -8.73
CA THR A 93 -16.06 -7.89 -7.67
C THR A 93 -16.63 -7.31 -6.37
N PRO A 94 -16.85 -8.10 -5.32
CA PRO A 94 -17.28 -7.58 -4.03
C PRO A 94 -16.29 -6.52 -3.51
N LEU A 95 -16.78 -5.46 -2.86
CA LEU A 95 -15.97 -4.37 -2.32
C LEU A 95 -15.08 -3.66 -3.36
N SER A 96 -15.49 -3.65 -4.63
CA SER A 96 -14.77 -3.00 -5.73
C SER A 96 -14.46 -1.53 -5.49
N GLN A 97 -15.27 -0.83 -4.69
CA GLN A 97 -15.07 0.59 -4.34
C GLN A 97 -14.12 0.82 -3.15
N SER A 98 -13.71 -0.23 -2.44
CA SER A 98 -12.80 -0.14 -1.29
C SER A 98 -11.47 -0.85 -1.55
N ASP A 99 -11.33 -2.10 -1.11
CA ASP A 99 -10.09 -2.87 -1.17
C ASP A 99 -9.71 -3.28 -2.61
N TYR A 100 -10.71 -3.37 -3.51
CA TYR A 100 -10.55 -3.80 -4.90
C TYR A 100 -10.77 -2.67 -5.92
N ILE A 101 -10.62 -1.42 -5.51
CA ILE A 101 -10.71 -0.29 -6.45
C ILE A 101 -9.64 -0.35 -7.54
N LEU A 102 -8.43 -0.86 -7.26
CA LEU A 102 -7.37 -0.97 -8.24
C LEU A 102 -7.69 -1.99 -9.36
N PRO A 103 -8.16 -3.22 -9.08
CA PRO A 103 -8.70 -4.11 -10.11
C PRO A 103 -9.80 -3.48 -10.94
N SER A 104 -10.75 -2.78 -10.33
CA SER A 104 -11.83 -2.09 -11.05
C SER A 104 -11.31 -1.00 -11.99
N LEU A 105 -10.37 -0.18 -11.52
CA LEU A 105 -9.69 0.81 -12.35
C LEU A 105 -8.85 0.14 -13.45
N GLY A 106 -8.26 -1.01 -13.15
CA GLY A 106 -7.49 -1.78 -14.13
C GLY A 106 -8.37 -2.40 -15.23
N GLU A 107 -9.60 -2.80 -14.92
CA GLU A 107 -10.58 -3.23 -15.92
C GLU A 107 -10.95 -2.09 -16.87
N GLU A 108 -11.20 -0.89 -16.34
CA GLU A 108 -11.64 0.26 -17.13
C GLU A 108 -10.51 1.01 -17.84
N LEU A 109 -9.38 1.23 -17.17
CA LEU A 109 -8.24 2.00 -17.67
C LEU A 109 -7.10 1.15 -18.24
N GLY A 110 -7.16 -0.16 -18.04
CA GLY A 110 -6.13 -1.09 -18.44
C GLY A 110 -4.83 -0.97 -17.62
N LEU A 111 -3.85 -1.73 -18.04
CA LEU A 111 -2.54 -1.75 -17.39
C LEU A 111 -1.83 -0.39 -17.47
N ILE A 112 -2.03 0.34 -18.56
CA ILE A 112 -1.46 1.70 -18.74
C ILE A 112 -2.02 2.64 -17.67
N GLY A 113 -3.33 2.61 -17.42
CA GLY A 113 -3.96 3.43 -16.38
C GLY A 113 -3.49 3.06 -14.98
N VAL A 114 -3.42 1.76 -14.66
CA VAL A 114 -2.86 1.30 -13.38
C VAL A 114 -1.42 1.75 -13.21
N PHE A 115 -0.59 1.62 -14.24
CA PHE A 115 0.80 2.06 -14.20
C PHE A 115 0.92 3.58 -13.99
N ALA A 116 0.08 4.38 -14.65
CA ALA A 116 0.03 5.83 -14.45
C ALA A 116 -0.32 6.18 -12.98
N ILE A 117 -1.30 5.51 -12.39
CA ILE A 117 -1.65 5.68 -10.98
C ILE A 117 -0.47 5.34 -10.06
N LEU A 118 0.21 4.22 -10.31
CA LEU A 118 1.38 3.83 -9.53
C LEU A 118 2.54 4.82 -9.69
N CYS A 119 2.75 5.39 -10.87
CA CYS A 119 3.71 6.47 -11.08
C CYS A 119 3.38 7.71 -10.26
N LEU A 120 2.10 8.10 -10.14
CA LEU A 120 1.69 9.22 -9.27
C LEU A 120 2.01 8.94 -7.80
N TYR A 121 1.75 7.74 -7.29
CA TYR A 121 2.18 7.36 -5.94
C TYR A 121 3.70 7.40 -5.79
N MET A 122 4.46 6.92 -6.78
CA MET A 122 5.93 6.97 -6.76
C MET A 122 6.44 8.41 -6.70
N VAL A 123 5.84 9.33 -7.47
CA VAL A 123 6.17 10.77 -7.40
C VAL A 123 5.85 11.32 -6.03
N PHE A 124 4.67 11.02 -5.47
CA PHE A 124 4.28 11.48 -4.13
C PHE A 124 5.27 11.00 -3.07
N VAL A 125 5.57 9.70 -3.04
CA VAL A 125 6.51 9.10 -2.07
C VAL A 125 7.91 9.69 -2.22
N SER A 126 8.40 9.82 -3.46
CA SER A 126 9.73 10.39 -3.71
C SER A 126 9.85 11.85 -3.24
N ARG A 127 8.77 12.63 -3.39
CA ARG A 127 8.71 13.99 -2.84
C ARG A 127 8.73 14.00 -1.32
N GLY A 128 7.96 13.12 -0.66
CA GLY A 128 7.96 13.00 0.79
C GLY A 128 9.34 12.60 1.34
N ILE A 129 10.02 11.64 0.72
CA ILE A 129 11.38 11.25 1.10
C ILE A 129 12.37 12.42 0.92
N ARG A 130 12.26 13.17 -0.19
CA ARG A 130 13.12 14.34 -0.43
C ARG A 130 12.93 15.42 0.63
N ILE A 131 11.69 15.64 1.12
CA ILE A 131 11.42 16.57 2.23
C ILE A 131 12.17 16.09 3.49
N GLY A 132 12.09 14.79 3.80
CA GLY A 132 12.83 14.20 4.93
C GLY A 132 14.35 14.37 4.80
N LEU A 133 14.92 14.10 3.62
CA LEU A 133 16.36 14.24 3.38
C LEU A 133 16.85 15.70 3.45
N ALA A 134 16.00 16.66 3.08
CA ALA A 134 16.33 18.08 3.10
C ALA A 134 16.07 18.74 4.48
N GLY A 135 15.38 18.06 5.40
CA GLY A 135 15.13 18.55 6.76
C GLY A 135 16.42 18.82 7.53
N GLN A 136 16.44 19.80 8.41
CA GLN A 136 17.60 20.12 9.24
C GLN A 136 17.48 19.48 10.64
N ASP A 137 16.27 19.30 11.14
CA ASP A 137 15.98 18.68 12.42
C ASP A 137 15.67 17.17 12.27
N ASP A 138 16.12 16.39 13.23
CA ASP A 138 15.96 14.93 13.18
C ASP A 138 14.51 14.48 13.30
N PHE A 139 13.67 15.22 14.03
CA PHE A 139 12.24 14.94 14.13
C PHE A 139 11.54 15.08 12.78
N GLY A 140 11.74 16.21 12.08
CA GLY A 140 11.15 16.46 10.76
C GLY A 140 11.61 15.45 9.72
N LYS A 141 12.91 15.05 9.75
CA LYS A 141 13.45 14.00 8.88
C LYS A 141 12.72 12.68 9.07
N LEU A 142 12.63 12.21 10.33
CA LEU A 142 11.98 10.94 10.67
C LEU A 142 10.49 10.97 10.33
N LEU A 143 9.82 12.08 10.68
CA LEU A 143 8.38 12.24 10.43
C LEU A 143 8.09 12.23 8.93
N ALA A 144 8.79 13.03 8.11
CA ALA A 144 8.55 13.08 6.67
C ALA A 144 8.84 11.73 6.00
N THR A 145 9.94 11.09 6.36
CA THR A 145 10.33 9.78 5.82
C THR A 145 9.33 8.70 6.24
N GLY A 146 8.93 8.69 7.51
CA GLY A 146 7.95 7.72 8.03
C GLY A 146 6.58 7.85 7.36
N LEU A 147 6.08 9.08 7.18
CA LEU A 147 4.80 9.33 6.51
C LEU A 147 4.84 8.95 5.03
N ALA A 148 5.91 9.32 4.30
CA ALA A 148 6.08 8.93 2.91
C ALA A 148 6.16 7.41 2.75
N PHE A 149 6.91 6.74 3.64
CA PHE A 149 7.03 5.29 3.63
C PHE A 149 5.71 4.59 3.98
N THR A 150 4.90 5.16 4.86
CA THR A 150 3.57 4.60 5.18
C THR A 150 2.70 4.51 3.93
N ILE A 151 2.66 5.54 3.09
CA ILE A 151 1.94 5.52 1.81
C ILE A 151 2.58 4.49 0.86
N ALA A 152 3.91 4.46 0.73
CA ALA A 152 4.60 3.49 -0.12
C ALA A 152 4.28 2.05 0.28
N LEU A 153 4.35 1.74 1.58
CA LEU A 153 4.06 0.41 2.11
C LEU A 153 2.59 0.03 1.93
N GLN A 154 1.67 0.98 2.15
CA GLN A 154 0.24 0.75 1.95
C GLN A 154 -0.07 0.42 0.48
N VAL A 155 0.49 1.18 -0.47
CA VAL A 155 0.35 0.90 -1.90
C VAL A 155 0.97 -0.45 -2.27
N PHE A 156 2.18 -0.74 -1.78
CA PHE A 156 2.85 -2.02 -2.03
C PHE A 156 2.03 -3.22 -1.53
N ILE A 157 1.52 -3.15 -0.30
CA ILE A 157 0.71 -4.23 0.28
C ILE A 157 -0.61 -4.39 -0.47
N MET A 158 -1.25 -3.28 -0.85
CA MET A 158 -2.50 -3.31 -1.60
C MET A 158 -2.30 -3.92 -3.00
N VAL A 159 -1.33 -3.41 -3.78
CA VAL A 159 -1.01 -3.95 -5.10
C VAL A 159 -0.60 -5.42 -5.02
N GLY A 160 0.30 -5.74 -4.08
CA GLY A 160 0.75 -7.12 -3.87
C GLY A 160 -0.37 -8.08 -3.48
N GLY A 161 -1.35 -7.60 -2.68
CA GLY A 161 -2.52 -8.39 -2.30
C GLY A 161 -3.45 -8.69 -3.48
N VAL A 162 -3.82 -7.67 -4.27
CA VAL A 162 -4.74 -7.84 -5.41
C VAL A 162 -4.10 -8.55 -6.60
N THR A 163 -2.77 -8.46 -6.75
CA THR A 163 -2.01 -9.20 -7.78
C THR A 163 -1.53 -10.58 -7.33
N ARG A 164 -1.90 -11.00 -6.11
CA ARG A 164 -1.51 -12.29 -5.55
C ARG A 164 0.00 -12.48 -5.35
N VAL A 165 0.77 -11.40 -5.23
CA VAL A 165 2.19 -11.46 -4.87
C VAL A 165 2.36 -11.77 -3.37
N ILE A 166 1.46 -11.23 -2.54
CA ILE A 166 1.38 -11.48 -1.11
C ILE A 166 -0.07 -11.81 -0.70
N PRO A 167 -0.30 -12.42 0.48
CA PRO A 167 -1.66 -12.64 0.98
C PRO A 167 -2.43 -11.33 1.11
N LEU A 168 -3.69 -11.33 0.70
CA LEU A 168 -4.57 -10.16 0.77
C LEU A 168 -4.75 -9.70 2.23
N THR A 169 -4.56 -8.39 2.46
CA THR A 169 -4.64 -7.79 3.81
C THR A 169 -5.90 -6.98 4.08
N GLY A 170 -6.67 -6.62 3.05
CA GLY A 170 -7.85 -5.77 3.16
C GLY A 170 -7.50 -4.31 3.51
N LEU A 171 -6.37 -3.82 3.03
CA LEU A 171 -5.99 -2.42 3.14
C LEU A 171 -6.59 -1.63 1.98
N THR A 172 -7.18 -0.48 2.30
CA THR A 172 -7.75 0.43 1.32
C THR A 172 -6.66 1.15 0.52
N THR A 173 -6.92 1.40 -0.77
CA THR A 173 -6.03 2.20 -1.62
C THR A 173 -6.02 3.65 -1.16
N PRO A 174 -4.86 4.25 -0.85
CA PRO A 174 -4.79 5.65 -0.43
C PRO A 174 -5.46 6.57 -1.46
N PHE A 175 -6.27 7.53 -1.01
CA PHE A 175 -6.98 8.54 -1.80
C PHE A 175 -8.06 8.02 -2.77
N LEU A 176 -7.98 6.78 -3.25
CA LEU A 176 -8.88 6.24 -4.28
C LEU A 176 -10.02 5.41 -3.68
N ALA A 177 -9.77 4.70 -2.58
CA ALA A 177 -10.77 3.83 -1.98
C ALA A 177 -11.85 4.61 -1.23
N ALA A 178 -13.08 4.13 -1.28
CA ALA A 178 -14.20 4.62 -0.49
C ALA A 178 -14.03 4.23 0.99
N GLY A 179 -13.32 5.07 1.75
CA GLY A 179 -13.07 4.86 3.17
C GLY A 179 -12.87 6.20 3.88
N GLY A 180 -13.90 6.72 4.57
CA GLY A 180 -13.87 8.07 5.16
C GLY A 180 -12.69 8.29 6.11
N SER A 181 -12.45 7.38 7.05
CA SER A 181 -11.33 7.48 8.01
C SER A 181 -9.96 7.37 7.32
N SER A 182 -9.83 6.48 6.34
CA SER A 182 -8.61 6.34 5.55
C SER A 182 -8.32 7.61 4.74
N LEU A 183 -9.34 8.19 4.12
CA LEU A 183 -9.21 9.41 3.34
C LEU A 183 -8.76 10.59 4.21
N ILE A 184 -9.38 10.77 5.39
CA ILE A 184 -8.98 11.82 6.35
C ILE A 184 -7.51 11.61 6.76
N ALA A 185 -7.12 10.39 7.13
CA ALA A 185 -5.75 10.09 7.53
C ALA A 185 -4.75 10.39 6.41
N ASN A 186 -5.06 10.05 5.16
CA ASN A 186 -4.21 10.32 4.01
C ASN A 186 -4.07 11.82 3.74
N TRP A 187 -5.15 12.60 3.88
CA TRP A 187 -5.10 14.07 3.75
C TRP A 187 -4.32 14.73 4.88
N LEU A 188 -4.38 14.18 6.11
CA LEU A 188 -3.52 14.63 7.21
C LEU A 188 -2.03 14.39 6.90
N ILE A 189 -1.69 13.24 6.32
CA ILE A 189 -0.32 12.97 5.85
C ILE A 189 0.13 14.04 4.85
N VAL A 190 -0.70 14.37 3.86
CA VAL A 190 -0.40 15.42 2.87
C VAL A 190 -0.18 16.76 3.57
N ALA A 191 -1.07 17.16 4.47
CA ALA A 191 -0.98 18.44 5.18
C ALA A 191 0.32 18.54 6.01
N ILE A 192 0.70 17.48 6.71
CA ILE A 192 1.94 17.44 7.49
C ILE A 192 3.16 17.53 6.56
N LEU A 193 3.19 16.77 5.46
CA LEU A 193 4.28 16.82 4.49
C LEU A 193 4.42 18.20 3.84
N LEU A 194 3.31 18.87 3.53
CA LEU A 194 3.34 20.24 3.00
C LEU A 194 3.91 21.21 4.04
N ARG A 195 3.51 21.09 5.30
CA ARG A 195 4.03 21.94 6.39
C ARG A 195 5.53 21.73 6.61
N LEU A 196 6.00 20.50 6.57
CA LEU A 196 7.42 20.17 6.66
C LEU A 196 8.19 20.72 5.45
N SER A 197 7.64 20.61 4.25
CA SER A 197 8.23 21.17 3.02
C SER A 197 8.38 22.68 3.09
N ASP A 198 7.39 23.38 3.64
CA ASP A 198 7.44 24.83 3.85
C ASP A 198 8.56 25.20 4.83
N GLY A 199 8.65 24.52 5.97
CA GLY A 199 9.70 24.71 6.96
C GLY A 199 11.11 24.53 6.39
N VAL A 200 11.32 23.52 5.54
CA VAL A 200 12.61 23.27 4.86
C VAL A 200 12.96 24.40 3.88
N ARG A 201 11.97 24.97 3.18
CA ARG A 201 12.21 26.04 2.20
C ARG A 201 12.42 27.41 2.84
N SER A 202 11.74 27.67 3.95
CA SER A 202 11.80 28.96 4.67
C SER A 202 13.01 29.07 5.61
N SER A 203 13.73 27.98 5.89
CA SER A 203 14.95 28.01 6.68
C SER A 203 16.02 28.82 5.94
N PRO A 204 16.60 29.89 6.55
CA PRO A 204 17.66 30.66 5.90
C PRO A 204 18.85 29.73 5.65
N ARG A 205 19.34 29.69 4.40
CA ARG A 205 20.61 29.04 4.09
C ARG A 205 21.70 29.81 4.82
N VAL A 206 22.27 29.23 5.85
CA VAL A 206 23.50 29.78 6.47
C VAL A 206 24.57 29.67 5.40
N VAL A 207 24.84 30.78 4.73
CA VAL A 207 26.01 30.95 3.87
C VAL A 207 27.17 31.11 4.82
N ILE A 208 27.88 30.02 5.08
CA ILE A 208 29.22 30.08 5.75
C ILE A 208 30.17 30.64 4.69
N GLY A 209 30.51 31.92 4.87
CA GLY A 209 31.55 32.60 4.08
C GLY A 209 32.95 32.19 4.50
#